data_7f78e61a896bd90587c30f220dc499a6
#
_entry.id   7f78e61a896bd90587c30f220dc499a6
#
_cell.length_a   1.000
_cell.length_b   1.000
_cell.length_c   1.000
_cell.angle_alpha   90.00
_cell.angle_beta   90.00
_cell.angle_gamma   90.00
#
_symmetry.space_group_name_H-M   'P 1'
#
loop_
_entity.id
_entity.type
_entity.pdbx_description
1 polymer ?
#
loop_
_entity_poly.entity_id
_entity_poly.type
_entity_poly.pdbx_seq_one_letter_code
_entity_poly.pdbx_strand_id
1 'polypeptide(L)'
;MIRSISVPSCRRSAGRRLLHAILPAWCGWALLAVTALPIPAGAADAYFKDKQIRLIVGSAPGGGYDAYGRLLAQYMKQHIPGNPTIIVQNMPGAGSLVAANYIYNVAPKDGTAIGAVNAMLATDPLVYPDRVKFDPRQFRWLGSALRENHVGVVWHLTRIKSFDDVLKNELIVAGTGGATNFYPLFVDAMLGAKIKMIPGYQGTKQGMLAMERGEVGGMVGITWASVKATNGSWLRDDKIRPFIQFGMKKHPELPDVSWVYDYARNDDDRAAMDMAFGNSEFGRPFIAPPGVPADVVQILRDAFEDTMADPEFRADAEKRQLDLEITRGTEIQSLIEKIYKTSPAVVERVKKIVQSAE
;
A
#
# COMPACT_ATOMS: atom_id res chain seq x y z
N MET A 1 -67.95 5.28 -15.01
CA MET A 1 -68.74 6.49 -14.74
C MET A 1 -67.89 7.71 -15.08
N ILE A 2 -68.37 8.39 -16.03
CA ILE A 2 -67.93 9.58 -16.72
C ILE A 2 -68.04 10.80 -15.79
N ARG A 3 -67.03 11.72 -15.86
CA ARG A 3 -67.33 13.15 -15.95
C ARG A 3 -66.08 13.95 -16.36
N SER A 4 -66.14 14.44 -17.55
CA SER A 4 -65.41 15.56 -18.12
C SER A 4 -66.01 16.89 -17.70
N ILE A 5 -65.25 17.95 -17.57
CA ILE A 5 -65.69 19.37 -17.74
C ILE A 5 -64.41 20.15 -18.09
N SER A 6 -64.13 20.50 -19.29
CA SER A 6 -64.44 21.65 -20.19
C SER A 6 -63.78 22.97 -19.77
N VAL A 7 -62.98 23.47 -20.73
CA VAL A 7 -62.35 24.79 -20.87
C VAL A 7 -63.40 25.88 -21.08
N PRO A 8 -63.09 27.13 -20.80
CA PRO A 8 -63.38 28.16 -21.78
C PRO A 8 -62.25 29.11 -22.17
N SER A 9 -62.25 29.41 -23.44
CA SER A 9 -61.48 30.42 -24.12
C SER A 9 -62.12 31.81 -23.99
N CYS A 10 -61.31 32.83 -24.15
CA CYS A 10 -61.59 34.12 -24.85
C CYS A 10 -61.00 35.31 -24.09
N ARG A 11 -60.39 36.33 -24.62
CA ARG A 11 -60.42 37.05 -25.88
C ARG A 11 -59.25 38.05 -25.91
N ARG A 12 -58.86 38.41 -27.11
CA ARG A 12 -57.94 39.48 -27.50
C ARG A 12 -58.47 40.89 -27.11
N SER A 13 -57.53 41.76 -26.74
CA SER A 13 -57.65 43.18 -27.14
C SER A 13 -56.28 43.81 -27.38
N ALA A 14 -56.21 44.58 -28.43
CA ALA A 14 -55.02 45.17 -28.98
C ALA A 14 -54.66 46.52 -28.30
N GLY A 15 -53.37 46.88 -28.45
CA GLY A 15 -53.02 48.29 -28.62
C GLY A 15 -52.15 48.91 -27.54
N ARG A 16 -50.91 49.13 -27.82
CA ARG A 16 -50.19 50.40 -27.94
C ARG A 16 -48.68 50.23 -27.97
N ARG A 17 -48.11 50.68 -29.08
CA ARG A 17 -46.65 50.80 -29.27
C ARG A 17 -46.12 51.91 -28.32
N LEU A 18 -45.04 51.64 -27.60
CA LEU A 18 -44.12 52.68 -27.11
C LEU A 18 -42.72 52.14 -27.27
N LEU A 19 -41.93 52.81 -28.09
CA LEU A 19 -40.51 52.67 -28.22
C LEU A 19 -39.86 53.06 -26.89
N HIS A 20 -39.03 52.17 -26.34
CA HIS A 20 -37.98 52.57 -25.41
C HIS A 20 -36.72 51.78 -25.65
N ALA A 21 -35.63 52.52 -25.57
CA ALA A 21 -34.27 52.24 -25.96
C ALA A 21 -33.65 50.95 -25.38
N ILE A 22 -32.88 50.32 -26.23
CA ILE A 22 -32.01 49.18 -25.91
C ILE A 22 -30.75 49.71 -25.20
N LEU A 23 -30.55 49.33 -23.94
CA LEU A 23 -29.26 49.37 -23.25
C LEU A 23 -28.79 47.94 -23.03
N PRO A 24 -27.58 47.54 -23.44
CA PRO A 24 -27.04 46.22 -23.17
C PRO A 24 -26.58 46.13 -21.72
N ALA A 25 -27.29 45.32 -20.92
CA ALA A 25 -26.80 44.91 -19.59
C ALA A 25 -25.66 43.89 -19.77
N TRP A 26 -24.43 44.30 -19.59
CA TRP A 26 -23.30 43.42 -19.41
C TRP A 26 -23.40 42.81 -18.02
N CYS A 27 -23.92 41.59 -17.92
CA CYS A 27 -23.77 40.73 -16.75
C CYS A 27 -22.32 40.25 -16.70
N GLY A 28 -21.48 40.98 -15.98
CA GLY A 28 -20.17 40.52 -15.61
C GLY A 28 -20.28 39.32 -14.66
N TRP A 29 -19.98 38.14 -15.15
CA TRP A 29 -19.67 36.99 -14.30
C TRP A 29 -18.29 37.22 -13.65
N ALA A 30 -18.28 37.73 -12.44
CA ALA A 30 -17.07 37.69 -11.60
C ALA A 30 -16.82 36.26 -11.19
N LEU A 31 -15.92 35.57 -11.92
CA LEU A 31 -15.28 34.35 -11.42
C LEU A 31 -14.53 34.72 -10.14
N LEU A 32 -15.09 34.38 -8.99
CA LEU A 32 -14.33 34.31 -7.74
C LEU A 32 -13.33 33.16 -7.89
N ALA A 33 -12.15 33.49 -8.37
CA ALA A 33 -10.97 32.64 -8.17
C ALA A 33 -10.66 32.61 -6.67
N VAL A 34 -11.08 31.55 -6.00
CA VAL A 34 -10.59 31.24 -4.64
C VAL A 34 -9.12 30.91 -4.79
N THR A 35 -8.27 31.91 -4.70
CA THR A 35 -6.84 31.73 -4.55
C THR A 35 -6.63 31.13 -3.16
N ALA A 36 -6.27 29.85 -3.09
CA ALA A 36 -5.73 29.24 -1.89
C ALA A 36 -4.45 30.02 -1.53
N LEU A 37 -4.56 30.90 -0.57
CA LEU A 37 -3.41 31.63 -0.03
C LEU A 37 -2.56 30.60 0.72
N PRO A 38 -1.25 30.51 0.46
CA PRO A 38 -0.36 29.68 1.25
C PRO A 38 -0.41 30.18 2.70
N ILE A 39 -0.58 29.25 3.64
CA ILE A 39 -0.52 29.55 5.07
C ILE A 39 0.87 30.13 5.34
N PRO A 40 1.01 31.29 5.99
CA PRO A 40 2.32 31.81 6.36
C PRO A 40 3.03 30.80 7.28
N ALA A 41 4.33 30.59 7.12
CA ALA A 41 5.13 29.62 7.87
C ALA A 41 4.89 29.69 9.41
N GLY A 42 4.64 30.86 9.97
CA GLY A 42 4.33 31.04 11.38
C GLY A 42 2.96 30.47 11.83
N ALA A 43 2.04 30.16 10.90
CA ALA A 43 0.77 29.51 11.25
C ALA A 43 0.93 27.99 11.37
N ALA A 44 1.88 27.38 10.64
CA ALA A 44 2.22 25.98 10.73
C ALA A 44 2.91 25.66 12.08
N ASP A 45 3.81 26.54 12.55
CA ASP A 45 4.47 26.41 13.86
C ASP A 45 3.48 26.43 15.02
N ALA A 46 2.38 27.20 14.89
CA ALA A 46 1.33 27.28 15.91
C ALA A 46 0.41 26.05 15.90
N TYR A 47 0.28 25.33 14.78
CA TYR A 47 -0.74 24.29 14.66
C TYR A 47 -0.49 23.08 15.57
N PHE A 48 0.74 22.55 15.61
CA PHE A 48 1.11 21.40 16.45
C PHE A 48 1.71 21.79 17.80
N LYS A 49 1.90 23.08 18.06
CA LYS A 49 2.42 23.55 19.35
C LYS A 49 1.55 23.04 20.50
N ASP A 50 2.18 22.50 21.53
CA ASP A 50 1.55 21.93 22.72
C ASP A 50 0.56 20.78 22.45
N LYS A 51 0.53 20.24 21.22
CA LYS A 51 -0.28 19.08 20.88
C LYS A 51 0.48 17.76 21.11
N GLN A 52 -0.28 16.69 21.26
CA GLN A 52 0.20 15.33 21.31
C GLN A 52 -0.34 14.57 20.10
N ILE A 53 0.55 13.91 19.36
CA ILE A 53 0.20 13.01 18.26
C ILE A 53 0.22 11.58 18.78
N ARG A 54 -0.85 10.83 18.52
CA ARG A 54 -0.91 9.38 18.76
C ARG A 54 -0.52 8.63 17.50
N LEU A 55 0.57 7.87 17.56
CA LEU A 55 0.94 6.93 16.52
C LEU A 55 0.36 5.55 16.87
N ILE A 56 -0.70 5.17 16.16
CA ILE A 56 -1.41 3.91 16.34
C ILE A 56 -0.72 2.83 15.51
N VAL A 57 -0.12 1.84 16.18
CA VAL A 57 0.58 0.74 15.53
C VAL A 57 -0.33 -0.48 15.47
N GLY A 58 -0.67 -0.94 14.26
CA GLY A 58 -1.60 -2.04 13.99
C GLY A 58 -1.04 -3.45 14.31
N SER A 59 0.05 -3.54 15.09
CA SER A 59 0.68 -4.79 15.49
C SER A 59 0.96 -4.84 16.98
N ALA A 60 1.29 -6.02 17.49
CA ALA A 60 1.72 -6.20 18.87
C ALA A 60 3.08 -5.50 19.12
N PRO A 61 3.37 -5.10 20.36
CA PRO A 61 4.69 -4.57 20.73
C PRO A 61 5.83 -5.54 20.38
N GLY A 62 6.97 -4.98 19.94
CA GLY A 62 8.18 -5.74 19.60
C GLY A 62 8.17 -6.35 18.19
N GLY A 63 7.09 -6.20 17.42
CA GLY A 63 7.05 -6.60 16.00
C GLY A 63 7.69 -5.55 15.08
N GLY A 64 7.90 -5.91 13.80
CA GLY A 64 8.53 -5.02 12.83
C GLY A 64 7.82 -3.66 12.69
N TYR A 65 6.50 -3.63 12.56
CA TYR A 65 5.74 -2.36 12.50
C TYR A 65 5.91 -1.52 13.78
N ASP A 66 6.00 -2.16 14.94
CA ASP A 66 6.23 -1.46 16.22
C ASP A 66 7.65 -0.88 16.28
N ALA A 67 8.66 -1.61 15.81
CA ALA A 67 10.04 -1.13 15.77
C ALA A 67 10.18 0.12 14.88
N TYR A 68 9.64 0.07 13.65
CA TYR A 68 9.64 1.24 12.75
C TYR A 68 8.80 2.40 13.31
N GLY A 69 7.63 2.10 13.91
CA GLY A 69 6.77 3.12 14.51
C GLY A 69 7.45 3.85 15.67
N ARG A 70 8.12 3.12 16.55
CA ARG A 70 8.86 3.72 17.69
C ARG A 70 10.06 4.52 17.23
N LEU A 71 10.79 4.03 16.25
CA LEU A 71 11.92 4.75 15.69
C LEU A 71 11.43 6.05 15.01
N LEU A 72 10.38 5.99 14.19
CA LEU A 72 9.78 7.19 13.59
C LEU A 72 9.33 8.19 14.66
N ALA A 73 8.59 7.75 15.68
CA ALA A 73 8.07 8.63 16.74
C ALA A 73 9.19 9.35 17.51
N GLN A 74 10.33 8.71 17.67
CA GLN A 74 11.49 9.27 18.36
C GLN A 74 12.07 10.48 17.61
N TYR A 75 12.14 10.42 16.27
CA TYR A 75 12.80 11.43 15.44
C TYR A 75 11.81 12.38 14.76
N MET A 76 10.67 11.91 14.26
CA MET A 76 9.73 12.72 13.47
C MET A 76 9.22 13.96 14.21
N LYS A 77 9.11 13.90 15.52
CA LYS A 77 8.63 15.05 16.33
C LYS A 77 9.43 16.32 16.09
N GLN A 78 10.75 16.23 15.88
CA GLN A 78 11.62 17.40 15.68
C GLN A 78 11.49 18.01 14.29
N HIS A 79 10.94 17.25 13.32
CA HIS A 79 10.67 17.71 11.96
C HIS A 79 9.23 18.24 11.80
N ILE A 80 8.37 18.12 12.82
CA ILE A 80 7.03 18.71 12.81
C ILE A 80 7.11 20.10 13.45
N PRO A 81 6.67 21.18 12.75
CA PRO A 81 6.57 22.52 13.33
C PRO A 81 5.79 22.51 14.65
N GLY A 82 6.34 23.15 15.68
CA GLY A 82 5.77 23.12 17.03
C GLY A 82 6.25 21.97 17.91
N ASN A 83 7.06 21.04 17.38
CA ASN A 83 7.71 19.93 18.07
C ASN A 83 6.77 19.15 19.02
N PRO A 84 5.65 18.59 18.52
CA PRO A 84 4.66 17.87 19.33
C PRO A 84 5.23 16.60 19.93
N THR A 85 4.69 16.16 21.06
CA THR A 85 5.00 14.84 21.59
C THR A 85 4.32 13.76 20.73
N ILE A 86 5.05 12.70 20.32
CA ILE A 86 4.47 11.55 19.61
C ILE A 86 4.44 10.35 20.57
N ILE A 87 3.25 9.84 20.86
CA ILE A 87 3.04 8.67 21.72
C ILE A 87 2.63 7.46 20.87
N VAL A 88 3.37 6.36 21.02
CA VAL A 88 3.08 5.10 20.33
C VAL A 88 2.06 4.29 21.13
N GLN A 89 0.98 3.89 20.46
CA GLN A 89 -0.09 3.07 21.00
C GLN A 89 -0.31 1.84 20.11
N ASN A 90 -0.07 0.65 20.62
CA ASN A 90 -0.33 -0.58 19.87
C ASN A 90 -1.84 -0.91 19.90
N MET A 91 -2.36 -1.26 18.71
CA MET A 91 -3.75 -1.70 18.50
C MET A 91 -3.73 -2.91 17.56
N PRO A 92 -3.25 -4.08 18.05
CA PRO A 92 -3.15 -5.28 17.23
C PRO A 92 -4.53 -5.87 16.90
N GLY A 93 -4.57 -6.68 15.84
CA GLY A 93 -5.75 -7.47 15.48
C GLY A 93 -5.96 -7.55 13.98
N ALA A 94 -6.28 -8.77 13.51
CA ALA A 94 -6.64 -9.10 12.13
C ALA A 94 -5.73 -8.42 11.09
N GLY A 95 -4.40 -8.56 11.20
CA GLY A 95 -3.46 -7.99 10.23
C GLY A 95 -3.51 -6.45 10.13
N SER A 96 -3.72 -5.74 11.25
CA SER A 96 -3.94 -4.28 11.35
C SER A 96 -5.36 -3.80 10.99
N LEU A 97 -6.31 -4.65 10.62
CA LEU A 97 -7.69 -4.22 10.29
C LEU A 97 -8.37 -3.48 11.45
N VAL A 98 -8.12 -3.89 12.71
CA VAL A 98 -8.67 -3.21 13.89
C VAL A 98 -8.17 -1.77 13.95
N ALA A 99 -6.86 -1.56 13.84
CA ALA A 99 -6.25 -0.22 13.84
C ALA A 99 -6.73 0.63 12.65
N ALA A 100 -6.77 0.06 11.44
CA ALA A 100 -7.20 0.78 10.25
C ALA A 100 -8.67 1.21 10.32
N ASN A 101 -9.57 0.33 10.78
CA ASN A 101 -10.99 0.68 11.00
C ASN A 101 -11.13 1.79 12.05
N TYR A 102 -10.36 1.76 13.13
CA TYR A 102 -10.34 2.81 14.13
C TYR A 102 -9.82 4.15 13.55
N ILE A 103 -8.70 4.13 12.85
CA ILE A 103 -8.10 5.33 12.24
C ILE A 103 -9.07 5.95 11.23
N TYR A 104 -9.73 5.14 10.43
CA TYR A 104 -10.65 5.63 9.41
C TYR A 104 -11.92 6.26 9.98
N ASN A 105 -12.56 5.57 10.94
CA ASN A 105 -13.91 5.89 11.38
C ASN A 105 -13.97 6.70 12.68
N VAL A 106 -12.97 6.58 13.56
CA VAL A 106 -13.05 7.05 14.96
C VAL A 106 -11.98 8.08 15.30
N ALA A 107 -10.76 7.94 14.77
CA ALA A 107 -9.63 8.79 15.13
C ALA A 107 -9.89 10.29 14.79
N PRO A 108 -9.33 11.24 15.57
CA PRO A 108 -9.39 12.67 15.26
C PRO A 108 -8.87 12.96 13.84
N LYS A 109 -9.56 13.87 13.13
CA LYS A 109 -9.26 14.24 11.75
C LYS A 109 -8.50 15.57 11.65
N ASP A 110 -7.70 15.86 12.65
CA ASP A 110 -6.93 17.10 12.81
C ASP A 110 -5.40 16.88 12.75
N GLY A 111 -4.95 15.70 12.33
CA GLY A 111 -3.54 15.35 12.27
C GLY A 111 -2.92 14.89 13.59
N THR A 112 -3.68 14.89 14.71
CA THR A 112 -3.20 14.38 16.01
C THR A 112 -3.29 12.86 16.16
N ALA A 113 -3.74 12.16 15.12
CA ALA A 113 -3.72 10.71 15.03
C ALA A 113 -3.10 10.28 13.69
N ILE A 114 -2.09 9.42 13.76
CA ILE A 114 -1.47 8.78 12.60
C ILE A 114 -1.36 7.27 12.85
N GLY A 115 -1.17 6.48 11.81
CA GLY A 115 -1.11 5.03 11.92
C GLY A 115 0.13 4.43 11.28
N ALA A 116 0.66 3.36 11.86
CA ALA A 116 1.60 2.43 11.25
C ALA A 116 0.87 1.10 11.05
N VAL A 117 0.59 0.73 9.81
CA VAL A 117 -0.34 -0.35 9.48
C VAL A 117 0.25 -1.32 8.46
N ASN A 118 -0.38 -2.48 8.31
CA ASN A 118 0.04 -3.46 7.32
C ASN A 118 -0.26 -2.94 5.89
N ALA A 119 0.67 -3.13 4.97
CA ALA A 119 0.56 -2.74 3.57
C ALA A 119 -0.60 -3.44 2.83
N MET A 120 -0.97 -4.65 3.25
CA MET A 120 -2.09 -5.40 2.66
C MET A 120 -3.43 -4.66 2.77
N LEU A 121 -3.58 -3.73 3.71
CA LEU A 121 -4.77 -2.90 3.85
C LEU A 121 -5.13 -2.11 2.58
N ALA A 122 -4.17 -1.88 1.70
CA ALA A 122 -4.41 -1.24 0.41
C ALA A 122 -5.28 -2.10 -0.53
N THR A 123 -5.17 -3.42 -0.46
CA THR A 123 -5.85 -4.37 -1.35
C THR A 123 -6.91 -5.23 -0.64
N ASP A 124 -6.88 -5.30 0.69
CA ASP A 124 -7.84 -6.10 1.48
C ASP A 124 -9.32 -5.84 1.12
N PRO A 125 -9.79 -4.59 0.87
CA PRO A 125 -11.18 -4.37 0.48
C PRO A 125 -11.57 -5.00 -0.86
N LEU A 126 -10.61 -5.19 -1.77
CA LEU A 126 -10.86 -5.85 -3.05
C LEU A 126 -11.00 -7.37 -2.89
N VAL A 127 -10.31 -7.94 -1.93
CA VAL A 127 -10.28 -9.39 -1.68
C VAL A 127 -11.32 -9.81 -0.63
N TYR A 128 -11.47 -9.02 0.44
CA TYR A 128 -12.33 -9.31 1.60
C TYR A 128 -13.27 -8.15 1.92
N PRO A 129 -14.18 -7.76 1.01
CA PRO A 129 -15.02 -6.57 1.18
C PRO A 129 -15.87 -6.59 2.47
N ASP A 130 -16.28 -7.78 2.91
CA ASP A 130 -17.14 -7.91 4.10
C ASP A 130 -16.39 -7.69 5.43
N ARG A 131 -15.07 -7.81 5.44
CA ARG A 131 -14.23 -7.65 6.64
C ARG A 131 -13.73 -6.22 6.84
N VAL A 132 -13.83 -5.37 5.82
CA VAL A 132 -13.22 -4.04 5.77
C VAL A 132 -14.26 -2.94 5.82
N LYS A 133 -14.04 -1.93 6.70
CA LYS A 133 -14.94 -0.78 6.90
C LYS A 133 -14.24 0.54 6.56
N PHE A 134 -13.37 0.55 5.58
CA PHE A 134 -12.65 1.73 5.09
C PHE A 134 -12.40 1.63 3.59
N ASP A 135 -12.13 2.77 2.98
CA ASP A 135 -11.64 2.89 1.60
C ASP A 135 -10.17 3.35 1.64
N PRO A 136 -9.20 2.52 1.24
CA PRO A 136 -7.78 2.87 1.29
C PRO A 136 -7.42 4.11 0.47
N ARG A 137 -8.21 4.45 -0.55
CA ARG A 137 -8.03 5.65 -1.38
C ARG A 137 -8.25 6.93 -0.60
N GLN A 138 -9.02 6.87 0.49
CA GLN A 138 -9.37 8.03 1.30
C GLN A 138 -8.41 8.29 2.46
N PHE A 139 -7.60 7.30 2.85
CA PHE A 139 -6.52 7.57 3.80
C PHE A 139 -5.56 8.62 3.26
N ARG A 140 -4.96 9.38 4.15
CA ARG A 140 -3.86 10.27 3.83
C ARG A 140 -2.56 9.51 4.02
N TRP A 141 -2.03 8.93 2.95
CA TRP A 141 -0.76 8.21 2.98
C TRP A 141 0.37 9.22 3.20
N LEU A 142 1.13 9.03 4.26
CA LEU A 142 2.25 9.91 4.63
C LEU A 142 3.55 9.47 3.96
N GLY A 143 3.78 8.17 3.91
CA GLY A 143 4.92 7.54 3.30
C GLY A 143 5.10 6.12 3.79
N SER A 144 6.14 5.44 3.31
CA SER A 144 6.59 4.14 3.81
C SER A 144 8.09 4.17 4.04
N ALA A 145 8.53 3.59 5.15
CA ALA A 145 9.94 3.53 5.52
C ALA A 145 10.71 2.41 4.79
N LEU A 146 10.01 1.44 4.20
CA LEU A 146 10.62 0.25 3.61
C LEU A 146 9.87 -0.19 2.36
N ARG A 147 10.62 -0.62 1.33
CA ARG A 147 10.15 -1.49 0.25
C ARG A 147 10.56 -2.92 0.55
N GLU A 148 9.68 -3.88 0.26
CA GLU A 148 9.95 -5.30 0.50
C GLU A 148 9.88 -6.07 -0.81
N ASN A 149 11.03 -6.33 -1.44
CA ASN A 149 11.06 -7.26 -2.55
C ASN A 149 11.01 -8.70 -2.04
N HIS A 150 10.09 -9.47 -2.59
CA HIS A 150 10.02 -10.90 -2.34
C HIS A 150 10.76 -11.66 -3.44
N VAL A 151 11.23 -12.85 -3.10
CA VAL A 151 11.94 -13.72 -4.05
C VAL A 151 11.43 -15.16 -3.97
N GLY A 152 11.66 -15.89 -5.06
CA GLY A 152 11.69 -17.35 -5.06
C GLY A 152 13.12 -17.82 -5.02
N VAL A 153 13.46 -18.73 -4.11
CA VAL A 153 14.76 -19.38 -4.03
C VAL A 153 14.62 -20.90 -4.21
N VAL A 154 15.63 -21.50 -4.79
CA VAL A 154 15.70 -22.96 -4.99
C VAL A 154 16.98 -23.52 -4.39
N TRP A 155 16.92 -24.78 -4.00
CA TRP A 155 18.08 -25.55 -3.55
C TRP A 155 19.00 -25.87 -4.73
N HIS A 156 20.30 -25.84 -4.56
CA HIS A 156 21.30 -25.98 -5.62
C HIS A 156 21.20 -27.31 -6.41
N LEU A 157 20.65 -28.35 -5.80
CA LEU A 157 20.48 -29.66 -6.45
C LEU A 157 19.28 -29.71 -7.43
N THR A 158 18.43 -28.68 -7.43
CA THR A 158 17.32 -28.60 -8.41
C THR A 158 17.83 -28.27 -9.80
N ARG A 159 17.05 -28.65 -10.82
CA ARG A 159 17.32 -28.26 -12.22
C ARG A 159 16.90 -26.84 -12.55
N ILE A 160 16.21 -26.17 -11.60
CA ILE A 160 15.67 -24.82 -11.78
C ILE A 160 16.80 -23.81 -11.57
N LYS A 161 17.02 -22.94 -12.56
CA LYS A 161 18.00 -21.84 -12.54
C LYS A 161 17.35 -20.48 -12.75
N SER A 162 16.22 -20.45 -13.46
CA SER A 162 15.47 -19.25 -13.81
C SER A 162 13.96 -19.53 -13.73
N PHE A 163 13.14 -18.51 -13.88
CA PHE A 163 11.69 -18.71 -13.95
C PHE A 163 11.25 -19.49 -15.20
N ASP A 164 11.99 -19.39 -16.31
CA ASP A 164 11.70 -20.15 -17.52
C ASP A 164 11.77 -21.67 -17.31
N ASP A 165 12.56 -22.12 -16.34
CA ASP A 165 12.65 -23.53 -16.02
C ASP A 165 11.39 -24.06 -15.33
N VAL A 166 10.72 -23.26 -14.48
CA VAL A 166 9.48 -23.67 -13.81
C VAL A 166 8.27 -23.62 -14.75
N LEU A 167 8.36 -22.96 -15.90
CA LEU A 167 7.35 -23.06 -16.94
C LEU A 167 7.38 -24.45 -17.63
N LYS A 168 8.52 -25.14 -17.55
CA LYS A 168 8.77 -26.43 -18.21
C LYS A 168 8.79 -27.60 -17.22
N ASN A 169 9.38 -27.40 -16.04
CA ASN A 169 9.64 -28.43 -15.06
C ASN A 169 8.89 -28.14 -13.75
N GLU A 170 8.38 -29.17 -13.11
CA GLU A 170 7.74 -29.05 -11.80
C GLU A 170 8.74 -28.65 -10.71
N LEU A 171 8.32 -27.72 -9.84
CA LEU A 171 9.03 -27.31 -8.64
C LEU A 171 8.10 -27.44 -7.44
N ILE A 172 8.48 -28.28 -6.48
CA ILE A 172 7.78 -28.38 -5.19
C ILE A 172 8.36 -27.34 -4.23
N VAL A 173 7.50 -26.51 -3.62
CA VAL A 173 7.91 -25.42 -2.71
C VAL A 173 7.21 -25.50 -1.37
N ALA A 174 7.87 -25.03 -0.31
CA ALA A 174 7.29 -24.93 1.02
C ALA A 174 6.42 -23.68 1.17
N GLY A 175 5.20 -23.85 1.66
CA GLY A 175 4.28 -22.79 2.06
C GLY A 175 4.25 -22.62 3.58
N THR A 176 4.50 -21.39 4.05
CA THR A 176 4.54 -21.07 5.49
C THR A 176 3.46 -20.06 5.89
N GLY A 177 2.51 -19.81 5.00
CA GLY A 177 1.44 -18.82 5.14
C GLY A 177 1.73 -17.49 4.44
N GLY A 178 0.70 -16.66 4.26
CA GLY A 178 0.80 -15.35 3.63
C GLY A 178 1.38 -15.40 2.22
N ALA A 179 2.37 -14.58 1.93
CA ALA A 179 3.00 -14.47 0.61
C ALA A 179 3.59 -15.79 0.11
N THR A 180 4.09 -16.66 1.01
CA THR A 180 4.67 -17.95 0.61
C THR A 180 3.63 -18.99 0.20
N ASN A 181 2.37 -18.81 0.56
CA ASN A 181 1.26 -19.58 0.01
C ASN A 181 0.73 -18.92 -1.26
N PHE A 182 0.56 -17.60 -1.23
CA PHE A 182 -0.11 -16.88 -2.30
C PHE A 182 0.74 -16.76 -3.58
N TYR A 183 2.03 -16.40 -3.49
CA TYR A 183 2.84 -16.14 -4.69
C TYR A 183 3.06 -17.38 -5.58
N PRO A 184 3.33 -18.58 -5.02
CA PRO A 184 3.38 -19.79 -5.84
C PRO A 184 2.10 -20.03 -6.63
N LEU A 185 0.94 -19.94 -5.95
CA LEU A 185 -0.37 -20.13 -6.57
C LEU A 185 -0.68 -19.04 -7.60
N PHE A 186 -0.25 -17.80 -7.32
CA PHE A 186 -0.43 -16.71 -8.28
C PHE A 186 0.34 -16.95 -9.58
N VAL A 187 1.63 -17.28 -9.52
CA VAL A 187 2.42 -17.50 -10.74
C VAL A 187 2.01 -18.78 -11.47
N ASP A 188 1.54 -19.82 -10.77
CA ASP A 188 0.94 -21.00 -11.39
C ASP A 188 -0.34 -20.62 -12.15
N ALA A 189 -1.31 -20.01 -11.50
CA ALA A 189 -2.61 -19.68 -12.10
C ALA A 189 -2.53 -18.58 -13.17
N MET A 190 -1.62 -17.61 -13.01
CA MET A 190 -1.51 -16.47 -13.90
C MET A 190 -0.54 -16.71 -15.06
N LEU A 191 0.58 -17.37 -14.81
CA LEU A 191 1.67 -17.51 -15.77
C LEU A 191 1.89 -18.95 -16.24
N GLY A 192 1.19 -19.93 -15.66
CA GLY A 192 1.35 -21.36 -16.00
C GLY A 192 2.64 -21.95 -15.47
N ALA A 193 3.18 -21.39 -14.38
CA ALA A 193 4.35 -21.95 -13.72
C ALA A 193 3.99 -23.29 -13.07
N LYS A 194 4.79 -24.31 -13.29
CA LYS A 194 4.56 -25.65 -12.73
C LYS A 194 5.06 -25.72 -11.29
N ILE A 195 4.45 -24.93 -10.40
CA ILE A 195 4.83 -24.84 -8.98
C ILE A 195 3.78 -25.54 -8.13
N LYS A 196 4.20 -26.56 -7.39
CA LYS A 196 3.36 -27.25 -6.41
C LYS A 196 3.71 -26.81 -4.99
N MET A 197 2.86 -26.03 -4.36
CA MET A 197 3.05 -25.56 -3.00
C MET A 197 2.54 -26.60 -1.99
N ILE A 198 3.37 -26.94 -1.00
CA ILE A 198 3.01 -27.78 0.16
C ILE A 198 2.87 -26.85 1.36
N PRO A 199 1.66 -26.65 1.91
CA PRO A 199 1.43 -25.79 3.06
C PRO A 199 1.81 -26.47 4.38
N GLY A 200 1.82 -25.68 5.48
CA GLY A 200 1.90 -26.21 6.84
C GLY A 200 3.27 -26.12 7.50
N TYR A 201 4.28 -25.64 6.78
CA TYR A 201 5.56 -25.34 7.41
C TYR A 201 5.45 -24.09 8.32
N GLN A 202 6.03 -24.18 9.54
CA GLN A 202 5.91 -23.08 10.51
C GLN A 202 7.07 -22.09 10.38
N GLY A 203 6.88 -21.10 9.48
CA GLY A 203 7.84 -20.03 9.21
C GLY A 203 9.00 -20.42 8.29
N THR A 204 9.69 -19.38 7.81
CA THR A 204 10.76 -19.49 6.80
C THR A 204 11.86 -20.49 7.19
N LYS A 205 12.24 -20.52 8.48
CA LYS A 205 13.29 -21.43 8.93
C LYS A 205 12.95 -22.90 8.68
N GLN A 206 11.70 -23.30 8.94
CA GLN A 206 11.27 -24.70 8.71
C GLN A 206 11.23 -25.03 7.22
N GLY A 207 10.73 -24.10 6.38
CA GLY A 207 10.75 -24.28 4.93
C GLY A 207 12.17 -24.40 4.37
N MET A 208 13.12 -23.60 4.85
CA MET A 208 14.54 -23.71 4.46
C MET A 208 15.15 -25.05 4.89
N LEU A 209 14.87 -25.53 6.10
CA LEU A 209 15.33 -26.87 6.53
C LEU A 209 14.72 -28.00 5.68
N ALA A 210 13.47 -27.85 5.23
CA ALA A 210 12.84 -28.82 4.34
C ALA A 210 13.54 -28.87 2.95
N MET A 211 14.03 -27.71 2.46
CA MET A 211 14.87 -27.65 1.25
C MET A 211 16.20 -28.42 1.47
N GLU A 212 16.88 -28.19 2.59
CA GLU A 212 18.15 -28.88 2.91
C GLU A 212 17.97 -30.39 3.02
N ARG A 213 16.81 -30.85 3.53
CA ARG A 213 16.48 -32.28 3.63
C ARG A 213 15.97 -32.91 2.32
N GLY A 214 15.78 -32.09 1.29
CA GLY A 214 15.24 -32.55 -0.01
C GLY A 214 13.74 -32.87 0.02
N GLU A 215 12.99 -32.42 1.05
CA GLU A 215 11.53 -32.56 1.13
C GLU A 215 10.83 -31.67 0.09
N VAL A 216 11.39 -30.47 -0.17
CA VAL A 216 10.97 -29.50 -1.19
C VAL A 216 12.18 -28.97 -1.95
N GLY A 217 11.95 -28.52 -3.18
CA GLY A 217 13.01 -27.95 -4.01
C GLY A 217 13.23 -26.46 -3.81
N GLY A 218 12.29 -25.73 -3.18
CA GLY A 218 12.38 -24.28 -3.06
C GLY A 218 11.37 -23.66 -2.11
N MET A 219 11.43 -22.33 -2.03
CA MET A 219 10.44 -21.45 -1.42
C MET A 219 10.21 -20.24 -2.32
N VAL A 220 8.97 -19.77 -2.40
CA VAL A 220 8.57 -18.60 -3.20
C VAL A 220 7.78 -17.65 -2.31
N GLY A 221 8.00 -16.33 -2.44
CA GLY A 221 7.27 -15.32 -1.66
C GLY A 221 7.91 -14.99 -0.31
N ILE A 222 9.20 -15.25 -0.15
CA ILE A 222 9.98 -14.79 1.01
C ILE A 222 10.63 -13.44 0.72
N THR A 223 10.80 -12.57 1.71
CA THR A 223 11.49 -11.29 1.50
C THR A 223 12.97 -11.51 1.28
N TRP A 224 13.57 -10.74 0.36
CA TRP A 224 15.01 -10.80 0.11
C TRP A 224 15.84 -10.49 1.36
N ALA A 225 15.41 -9.52 2.14
CA ALA A 225 16.03 -9.19 3.42
C ALA A 225 16.06 -10.40 4.38
N SER A 226 14.95 -11.15 4.48
CA SER A 226 14.90 -12.37 5.30
C SER A 226 15.87 -13.45 4.81
N VAL A 227 15.98 -13.64 3.49
CA VAL A 227 16.93 -14.61 2.93
C VAL A 227 18.36 -14.25 3.30
N LYS A 228 18.74 -12.98 3.15
CA LYS A 228 20.07 -12.49 3.52
C LYS A 228 20.36 -12.66 5.01
N ALA A 229 19.42 -12.27 5.86
CA ALA A 229 19.59 -12.30 7.31
C ALA A 229 19.68 -13.73 7.88
N THR A 230 18.88 -14.66 7.36
CA THR A 230 18.78 -16.01 7.94
C THR A 230 19.61 -17.07 7.23
N ASN A 231 19.84 -16.90 5.93
CA ASN A 231 20.49 -17.88 5.05
C ASN A 231 21.63 -17.27 4.22
N GLY A 232 22.23 -16.18 4.66
CA GLY A 232 23.31 -15.50 3.95
C GLY A 232 24.54 -16.37 3.70
N SER A 233 24.86 -17.35 4.59
CA SER A 233 25.91 -18.35 4.33
C SER A 233 25.55 -19.27 3.15
N TRP A 234 24.30 -19.69 3.03
CA TRP A 234 23.86 -20.55 1.93
C TRP A 234 23.89 -19.84 0.57
N LEU A 235 23.66 -18.51 0.58
CA LEU A 235 23.84 -17.69 -0.61
C LEU A 235 25.32 -17.63 -1.03
N ARG A 236 26.22 -17.38 -0.08
CA ARG A 236 27.68 -17.31 -0.35
C ARG A 236 28.27 -18.65 -0.79
N ASP A 237 27.72 -19.74 -0.27
CA ASP A 237 28.16 -21.12 -0.56
C ASP A 237 27.43 -21.71 -1.78
N ASP A 238 26.64 -20.90 -2.54
CA ASP A 238 25.82 -21.32 -3.67
C ASP A 238 24.85 -22.50 -3.39
N LYS A 239 24.49 -22.70 -2.12
CA LYS A 239 23.54 -23.76 -1.72
C LYS A 239 22.10 -23.42 -2.07
N ILE A 240 21.76 -22.13 -2.07
CA ILE A 240 20.48 -21.60 -2.57
C ILE A 240 20.73 -20.52 -3.62
N ARG A 241 19.82 -20.43 -4.57
CA ARG A 241 19.84 -19.35 -5.57
C ARG A 241 18.48 -18.74 -5.75
N PRO A 242 18.37 -17.39 -5.82
CA PRO A 242 17.15 -16.73 -6.26
C PRO A 242 16.92 -17.01 -7.77
N PHE A 243 15.70 -17.36 -8.14
CA PHE A 243 15.34 -17.66 -9.54
C PHE A 243 14.23 -16.75 -10.08
N ILE A 244 13.51 -16.07 -9.19
CA ILE A 244 12.50 -15.06 -9.53
C ILE A 244 12.44 -14.00 -8.43
N GLN A 245 12.16 -12.76 -8.81
CA GLN A 245 11.91 -11.67 -7.90
C GLN A 245 10.54 -11.02 -8.15
N PHE A 246 9.88 -10.62 -7.06
CA PHE A 246 8.57 -10.00 -7.02
C PHE A 246 8.70 -8.61 -6.41
N GLY A 247 8.09 -7.63 -7.04
CA GLY A 247 8.10 -6.22 -6.70
C GLY A 247 7.91 -5.42 -7.97
N MET A 248 7.41 -4.20 -7.88
CA MET A 248 7.15 -3.37 -9.06
C MET A 248 8.42 -2.90 -9.77
N LYS A 249 9.59 -3.09 -9.14
CA LYS A 249 10.91 -2.80 -9.71
C LYS A 249 11.86 -3.95 -9.40
N LYS A 250 12.84 -4.15 -10.28
CA LYS A 250 13.96 -5.07 -10.00
C LYS A 250 14.75 -4.59 -8.79
N HIS A 251 15.12 -5.52 -7.91
CA HIS A 251 15.98 -5.21 -6.78
C HIS A 251 17.42 -4.97 -7.27
N PRO A 252 18.13 -3.91 -6.81
CA PRO A 252 19.49 -3.59 -7.27
C PRO A 252 20.51 -4.72 -7.07
N GLU A 253 20.37 -5.52 -6.02
CA GLU A 253 21.24 -6.67 -5.74
C GLU A 253 20.89 -7.92 -6.60
N LEU A 254 19.81 -7.89 -7.38
CA LEU A 254 19.31 -9.02 -8.16
C LEU A 254 19.10 -8.68 -9.64
N PRO A 255 20.07 -8.05 -10.32
CA PRO A 255 19.89 -7.56 -11.70
C PRO A 255 19.60 -8.68 -12.69
N ASP A 256 20.20 -9.86 -12.48
CA ASP A 256 20.12 -11.02 -13.38
C ASP A 256 19.03 -12.03 -13.00
N VAL A 257 18.32 -11.80 -11.88
CA VAL A 257 17.22 -12.68 -11.47
C VAL A 257 15.96 -12.33 -12.24
N SER A 258 15.28 -13.35 -12.78
CA SER A 258 14.00 -13.16 -13.51
C SER A 258 13.04 -12.28 -12.74
N TRP A 259 12.49 -11.28 -13.41
CA TRP A 259 11.51 -10.38 -12.80
C TRP A 259 10.10 -10.77 -13.23
N VAL A 260 9.19 -10.93 -12.29
CA VAL A 260 7.84 -11.45 -12.57
C VAL A 260 7.10 -10.65 -13.65
N TYR A 261 7.31 -9.32 -13.72
CA TYR A 261 6.68 -8.47 -14.73
C TYR A 261 7.18 -8.67 -16.15
N ASP A 262 8.36 -9.29 -16.35
CA ASP A 262 8.87 -9.63 -17.69
C ASP A 262 8.00 -10.74 -18.33
N TYR A 263 7.19 -11.45 -17.55
CA TYR A 263 6.29 -12.53 -17.97
C TYR A 263 4.83 -12.10 -18.16
N ALA A 264 4.51 -10.82 -17.95
CA ALA A 264 3.17 -10.30 -18.23
C ALA A 264 2.89 -10.28 -19.73
N ARG A 265 1.83 -10.95 -20.17
CA ARG A 265 1.47 -11.11 -21.58
C ARG A 265 0.61 -9.98 -22.13
N ASN A 266 -0.07 -9.25 -21.24
CA ASN A 266 -1.01 -8.19 -21.55
C ASN A 266 -1.21 -7.26 -20.34
N ASP A 267 -2.03 -6.22 -20.51
CA ASP A 267 -2.31 -5.22 -19.47
C ASP A 267 -3.11 -5.82 -18.29
N ASP A 268 -3.95 -6.81 -18.52
CA ASP A 268 -4.68 -7.50 -17.44
C ASP A 268 -3.75 -8.30 -16.54
N ASP A 269 -2.73 -8.98 -17.11
CA ASP A 269 -1.69 -9.66 -16.32
C ASP A 269 -0.90 -8.62 -15.50
N ARG A 270 -0.55 -7.46 -16.08
CA ARG A 270 0.13 -6.37 -15.34
C ARG A 270 -0.74 -5.82 -14.22
N ALA A 271 -2.01 -5.59 -14.47
CA ALA A 271 -2.95 -5.10 -13.46
C ALA A 271 -3.13 -6.12 -12.32
N ALA A 272 -3.17 -7.41 -12.63
CA ALA A 272 -3.20 -8.47 -11.62
C ALA A 272 -1.90 -8.51 -10.78
N MET A 273 -0.74 -8.31 -11.42
CA MET A 273 0.55 -8.22 -10.73
C MET A 273 0.63 -6.96 -9.84
N ASP A 274 0.16 -5.80 -10.33
CA ASP A 274 0.09 -4.57 -9.53
C ASP A 274 -0.78 -4.78 -8.27
N MET A 275 -1.90 -5.47 -8.41
CA MET A 275 -2.78 -5.81 -7.29
C MET A 275 -2.11 -6.81 -6.32
N ALA A 276 -1.39 -7.80 -6.84
CA ALA A 276 -0.77 -8.86 -6.05
C ALA A 276 0.52 -8.41 -5.33
N PHE A 277 1.34 -7.59 -6.01
CA PHE A 277 2.69 -7.24 -5.56
C PHE A 277 2.88 -5.75 -5.24
N GLY A 278 1.90 -4.90 -5.57
CA GLY A 278 2.00 -3.44 -5.37
C GLY A 278 2.24 -3.04 -3.92
N ASN A 279 1.76 -3.83 -2.97
CA ASN A 279 2.00 -3.61 -1.54
C ASN A 279 3.49 -3.74 -1.15
N SER A 280 4.33 -4.37 -1.97
CA SER A 280 5.78 -4.44 -1.76
C SER A 280 6.46 -3.07 -1.83
N GLU A 281 5.87 -2.11 -2.57
CA GLU A 281 6.40 -0.74 -2.68
C GLU A 281 6.28 0.07 -1.37
N PHE A 282 5.45 -0.39 -0.42
CA PHE A 282 5.21 0.31 0.84
C PHE A 282 5.08 -0.67 2.03
N GLY A 283 6.12 -1.47 2.25
CA GLY A 283 6.12 -2.53 3.27
C GLY A 283 5.92 -2.03 4.71
N ARG A 284 6.22 -0.76 5.00
CA ARG A 284 6.01 -0.13 6.32
C ARG A 284 5.33 1.22 6.18
N PRO A 285 4.04 1.25 5.77
CA PRO A 285 3.33 2.50 5.52
C PRO A 285 2.87 3.19 6.79
N PHE A 286 2.86 4.53 6.68
CA PHE A 286 2.27 5.43 7.66
C PHE A 286 1.11 6.19 7.01
N ILE A 287 0.00 6.31 7.75
CA ILE A 287 -1.25 6.92 7.28
C ILE A 287 -1.80 7.93 8.28
N ALA A 288 -2.61 8.84 7.79
CA ALA A 288 -3.50 9.64 8.63
C ALA A 288 -4.97 9.41 8.21
N PRO A 289 -5.95 9.73 9.08
CA PRO A 289 -7.37 9.57 8.80
C PRO A 289 -7.84 10.31 7.55
N PRO A 290 -8.91 9.86 6.89
CA PRO A 290 -9.59 10.69 5.88
C PRO A 290 -10.15 11.95 6.51
N GLY A 291 -10.14 13.07 5.76
CA GLY A 291 -10.67 14.35 6.23
C GLY A 291 -9.69 15.21 7.03
N VAL A 292 -8.46 14.76 7.29
CA VAL A 292 -7.39 15.63 7.75
C VAL A 292 -7.15 16.72 6.71
N PRO A 293 -7.08 18.04 7.08
CA PRO A 293 -6.83 19.15 6.17
C PRO A 293 -5.57 18.95 5.34
N ALA A 294 -5.59 19.38 4.07
CA ALA A 294 -4.53 19.10 3.12
C ALA A 294 -3.17 19.69 3.51
N ASP A 295 -3.19 20.88 4.11
CA ASP A 295 -2.01 21.57 4.65
C ASP A 295 -1.39 20.82 5.84
N VAL A 296 -2.23 20.30 6.74
CA VAL A 296 -1.78 19.46 7.86
C VAL A 296 -1.19 18.14 7.36
N VAL A 297 -1.80 17.52 6.34
CA VAL A 297 -1.24 16.32 5.69
C VAL A 297 0.11 16.62 5.07
N GLN A 298 0.27 17.80 4.45
CA GLN A 298 1.56 18.17 3.84
C GLN A 298 2.64 18.35 4.90
N ILE A 299 2.34 19.02 6.01
CA ILE A 299 3.28 19.13 7.15
C ILE A 299 3.73 17.74 7.63
N LEU A 300 2.78 16.79 7.79
CA LEU A 300 3.11 15.44 8.24
C LEU A 300 3.92 14.63 7.20
N ARG A 301 3.68 14.85 5.90
CA ARG A 301 4.47 14.25 4.82
C ARG A 301 5.90 14.79 4.78
N ASP A 302 6.04 16.10 4.84
CA ASP A 302 7.35 16.76 4.85
C ASP A 302 8.15 16.29 6.07
N ALA A 303 7.54 16.26 7.25
CA ALA A 303 8.18 15.75 8.46
C ALA A 303 8.57 14.28 8.37
N PHE A 304 7.75 13.45 7.69
CA PHE A 304 8.09 12.06 7.42
C PHE A 304 9.31 11.96 6.48
N GLU A 305 9.31 12.69 5.36
CA GLU A 305 10.40 12.68 4.38
C GLU A 305 11.70 13.21 5.00
N ASP A 306 11.64 14.31 5.76
CA ASP A 306 12.78 14.88 6.49
C ASP A 306 13.33 13.89 7.52
N THR A 307 12.46 13.18 8.24
CA THR A 307 12.89 12.11 9.17
C THR A 307 13.62 10.99 8.44
N MET A 308 13.14 10.57 7.27
CA MET A 308 13.82 9.53 6.48
C MET A 308 15.19 9.98 5.95
N ALA A 309 15.39 11.29 5.76
CA ALA A 309 16.66 11.90 5.34
C ALA A 309 17.60 12.20 6.52
N ASP A 310 17.11 12.23 7.75
CA ASP A 310 17.85 12.57 8.96
C ASP A 310 18.99 11.57 9.21
N PRO A 311 20.27 12.03 9.28
CA PRO A 311 21.40 11.14 9.51
C PRO A 311 21.36 10.39 10.84
N GLU A 312 20.82 10.99 11.91
CA GLU A 312 20.73 10.35 13.23
C GLU A 312 19.67 9.24 13.21
N PHE A 313 18.53 9.50 12.56
CA PHE A 313 17.49 8.48 12.33
C PHE A 313 18.07 7.28 11.56
N ARG A 314 18.79 7.54 10.46
CA ARG A 314 19.39 6.49 9.62
C ARG A 314 20.43 5.68 10.36
N ALA A 315 21.30 6.33 11.14
CA ALA A 315 22.29 5.64 11.97
C ALA A 315 21.66 4.77 13.06
N ASP A 316 20.56 5.23 13.69
CA ASP A 316 19.84 4.44 14.70
C ASP A 316 19.07 3.28 14.04
N ALA A 317 18.52 3.46 12.84
CA ALA A 317 17.90 2.38 12.05
C ALA A 317 18.94 1.29 11.73
N GLU A 318 20.12 1.66 11.21
CA GLU A 318 21.21 0.74 10.91
C GLU A 318 21.66 -0.05 12.15
N LYS A 319 21.85 0.63 13.28
CA LYS A 319 22.19 0.01 14.55
C LYS A 319 21.15 -1.00 15.03
N ARG A 320 19.87 -0.75 14.73
CA ARG A 320 18.74 -1.65 15.03
C ARG A 320 18.50 -2.69 13.93
N GLN A 321 19.30 -2.70 12.87
CA GLN A 321 19.15 -3.57 11.70
C GLN A 321 17.80 -3.39 11.00
N LEU A 322 17.31 -2.16 10.92
CA LEU A 322 16.11 -1.78 10.19
C LEU A 322 16.51 -1.19 8.85
N ASP A 323 16.21 -1.90 7.77
CA ASP A 323 16.43 -1.42 6.41
C ASP A 323 15.54 -0.22 6.11
N LEU A 324 16.06 0.77 5.36
CA LEU A 324 15.33 1.96 4.97
C LEU A 324 15.34 2.12 3.45
N GLU A 325 14.16 2.07 2.87
CA GLU A 325 13.92 2.40 1.47
C GLU A 325 12.59 3.14 1.34
N ILE A 326 12.66 4.46 1.26
CA ILE A 326 11.49 5.34 1.30
C ILE A 326 10.60 5.21 0.06
N THR A 327 9.28 5.19 0.28
CA THR A 327 8.27 5.51 -0.73
C THR A 327 7.43 6.68 -0.23
N ARG A 328 7.28 7.72 -1.05
CA ARG A 328 6.52 8.92 -0.69
C ARG A 328 5.03 8.64 -0.61
N GLY A 329 4.34 9.35 0.27
CA GLY A 329 2.90 9.20 0.45
C GLY A 329 2.09 9.45 -0.84
N THR A 330 2.53 10.38 -1.68
CA THR A 330 1.92 10.66 -2.99
C THR A 330 2.10 9.52 -3.99
N GLU A 331 3.24 8.83 -3.96
CA GLU A 331 3.49 7.66 -4.81
C GLU A 331 2.59 6.50 -4.39
N ILE A 332 2.46 6.25 -3.07
CA ILE A 332 1.56 5.23 -2.53
C ILE A 332 0.11 5.54 -2.93
N GLN A 333 -0.33 6.78 -2.78
CA GLN A 333 -1.67 7.22 -3.17
C GLN A 333 -1.96 6.91 -4.65
N SER A 334 -1.02 7.29 -5.54
CA SER A 334 -1.14 7.08 -6.98
C SER A 334 -1.19 5.58 -7.35
N LEU A 335 -0.39 4.77 -6.67
CA LEU A 335 -0.38 3.31 -6.86
C LEU A 335 -1.72 2.68 -6.46
N ILE A 336 -2.26 3.07 -5.30
CA ILE A 336 -3.55 2.56 -4.82
C ILE A 336 -4.67 2.98 -5.78
N GLU A 337 -4.69 4.22 -6.24
CA GLU A 337 -5.67 4.69 -7.23
C GLU A 337 -5.57 3.90 -8.54
N LYS A 338 -4.36 3.53 -8.98
CA LYS A 338 -4.14 2.66 -10.14
C LYS A 338 -4.70 1.26 -9.91
N ILE A 339 -4.39 0.64 -8.75
CA ILE A 339 -4.90 -0.69 -8.39
C ILE A 339 -6.44 -0.72 -8.39
N TYR A 340 -7.09 0.33 -7.88
CA TYR A 340 -8.57 0.42 -7.84
C TYR A 340 -9.23 0.71 -9.20
N LYS A 341 -8.45 0.99 -10.25
CA LYS A 341 -8.93 1.04 -11.64
C LYS A 341 -8.87 -0.31 -12.35
N THR A 342 -8.34 -1.34 -11.69
CA THR A 342 -8.28 -2.71 -12.22
C THR A 342 -9.68 -3.22 -12.54
N SER A 343 -9.83 -3.91 -13.69
CA SER A 343 -11.13 -4.41 -14.13
C SER A 343 -11.72 -5.43 -13.13
N PRO A 344 -13.05 -5.48 -12.95
CA PRO A 344 -13.69 -6.44 -12.05
C PRO A 344 -13.32 -7.89 -12.34
N ALA A 345 -13.09 -8.24 -13.60
CA ALA A 345 -12.69 -9.59 -14.01
C ALA A 345 -11.32 -9.97 -13.47
N VAL A 346 -10.35 -9.05 -13.53
CA VAL A 346 -9.00 -9.24 -12.98
C VAL A 346 -9.06 -9.31 -11.45
N VAL A 347 -9.81 -8.42 -10.81
CA VAL A 347 -10.02 -8.44 -9.36
C VAL A 347 -10.55 -9.78 -8.89
N GLU A 348 -11.61 -10.28 -9.54
CA GLU A 348 -12.22 -11.58 -9.18
C GLU A 348 -11.26 -12.75 -9.42
N ARG A 349 -10.44 -12.69 -10.46
CA ARG A 349 -9.40 -13.69 -10.71
C ARG A 349 -8.36 -13.73 -9.59
N VAL A 350 -7.81 -12.58 -9.21
CA VAL A 350 -6.83 -12.47 -8.11
C VAL A 350 -7.45 -12.90 -6.79
N LYS A 351 -8.70 -12.46 -6.51
CA LYS A 351 -9.46 -12.83 -5.31
C LYS A 351 -9.58 -14.35 -5.16
N LYS A 352 -9.94 -15.08 -6.22
CA LYS A 352 -10.03 -16.55 -6.20
C LYS A 352 -8.69 -17.18 -5.85
N ILE A 353 -7.58 -16.68 -6.39
CA ILE A 353 -6.24 -17.19 -6.10
C ILE A 353 -5.88 -16.95 -4.62
N VAL A 354 -6.12 -15.73 -4.11
CA VAL A 354 -5.86 -15.40 -2.69
C VAL A 354 -6.66 -16.32 -1.76
N GLN A 355 -7.96 -16.49 -2.04
CA GLN A 355 -8.83 -17.34 -1.23
C GLN A 355 -8.46 -18.83 -1.28
N SER A 356 -7.84 -19.29 -2.36
CA SER A 356 -7.32 -20.67 -2.44
C SER A 356 -5.99 -20.86 -1.69
N ALA A 357 -5.35 -19.77 -1.26
CA ALA A 357 -4.09 -19.78 -0.51
C ALA A 357 -4.28 -19.83 1.02
N GLU A 358 -5.51 -19.56 1.51
CA GLU A 358 -5.90 -19.66 2.93
C GLU A 358 -6.21 -21.10 3.33
#